data_f5403d224017cea097ced78cef4952a0
#
_entry.id   f5403d224017cea097ced78cef4952a0
#
_cell.length_a   1.000
_cell.length_b   1.000
_cell.length_c   1.000
_cell.angle_alpha   90.00
_cell.angle_beta   90.00
_cell.angle_gamma   90.00
#
_symmetry.space_group_name_H-M   'P 1'
#
loop_
_entity.id
_entity.type
_entity.pdbx_description
1 polymer ?
#
loop_
_entity_poly.entity_id
_entity_poly.type
_entity_poly.pdbx_seq_one_letter_code
_entity_poly.pdbx_strand_id
1 'polypeptide(L)'
;MKKIIFIVLLVALAQHFQHDIERFFDDGLFDHAGNPRAVLFTQEGCNKPCEDARRNLNQRDVIYEEVDLDQDRTLLKDIGLPRTIPFLVVGYDKVYEYNPGLYGATLAANFGEHVLTSTERRIFSEHFDENGDPKIVLYGTTWCGYCTKLREAFKSNDVEFVDYDVEKPVEKKWLLEALRIKGYPTVYIGYRRVNGFDYKAVMAAR
;
A
#
# COMPACT_ATOMS: atom_id res chain seq x y z
N MET A 1 29.26 -6.50 47.77
CA MET A 1 27.86 -6.97 47.64
C MET A 1 26.91 -5.86 47.18
N LYS A 2 26.86 -4.67 47.86
CA LYS A 2 25.91 -3.59 47.49
C LYS A 2 26.05 -3.07 46.05
N LYS A 3 27.29 -2.98 45.50
CA LYS A 3 27.52 -2.52 44.10
C LYS A 3 27.02 -3.51 43.04
N ILE A 4 27.12 -4.80 43.31
CA ILE A 4 26.68 -5.85 42.40
C ILE A 4 25.15 -5.89 42.32
N ILE A 5 24.49 -5.75 43.48
CA ILE A 5 23.01 -5.71 43.54
C ILE A 5 22.49 -4.49 42.77
N PHE A 6 23.16 -3.34 42.87
CA PHE A 6 22.76 -2.13 42.17
C PHE A 6 22.89 -2.25 40.63
N ILE A 7 23.95 -2.91 40.16
CA ILE A 7 24.16 -3.15 38.72
C ILE A 7 23.11 -4.15 38.19
N VAL A 8 22.79 -5.22 38.94
CA VAL A 8 21.76 -6.18 38.54
C VAL A 8 20.36 -5.52 38.49
N LEU A 9 20.08 -4.64 39.43
CA LEU A 9 18.81 -3.87 39.46
C LEU A 9 18.72 -2.88 38.26
N LEU A 10 19.82 -2.21 37.91
CA LEU A 10 19.85 -1.32 36.74
C LEU A 10 19.72 -2.08 35.42
N VAL A 11 20.32 -3.25 35.30
CA VAL A 11 20.17 -4.09 34.10
C VAL A 11 18.74 -4.64 33.99
N ALA A 12 18.14 -5.08 35.10
CA ALA A 12 16.74 -5.54 35.11
C ALA A 12 15.75 -4.40 34.81
N LEU A 13 16.00 -3.19 35.32
CA LEU A 13 15.23 -2.00 35.00
C LEU A 13 15.39 -1.61 33.52
N ALA A 14 16.60 -1.64 33.00
CA ALA A 14 16.85 -1.35 31.57
C ALA A 14 16.17 -2.37 30.65
N GLN A 15 16.18 -3.65 31.00
CA GLN A 15 15.48 -4.69 30.25
C GLN A 15 13.96 -4.54 30.36
N HIS A 16 13.44 -4.17 31.51
CA HIS A 16 11.99 -3.92 31.68
C HIS A 16 11.56 -2.66 30.91
N PHE A 17 12.37 -1.60 30.93
CA PHE A 17 12.13 -0.38 30.15
C PHE A 17 12.28 -0.60 28.64
N GLN A 18 13.20 -1.45 28.19
CA GLN A 18 13.33 -1.84 26.79
C GLN A 18 12.05 -2.56 26.29
N HIS A 19 11.53 -3.47 27.09
CA HIS A 19 10.30 -4.21 26.75
C HIS A 19 9.06 -3.31 26.69
N ASP A 20 8.98 -2.29 27.56
CA ASP A 20 7.87 -1.31 27.55
C ASP A 20 8.03 -0.28 26.42
N ILE A 21 9.27 0.08 26.07
CA ILE A 21 9.57 0.94 24.92
C ILE A 21 9.26 0.18 23.61
N GLU A 22 9.63 -1.08 23.51
CA GLU A 22 9.31 -1.94 22.36
C GLU A 22 7.79 -2.08 22.17
N ARG A 23 7.01 -2.25 23.25
CA ARG A 23 5.54 -2.22 23.21
C ARG A 23 4.94 -0.88 22.82
N PHE A 24 5.59 0.22 23.16
CA PHE A 24 5.11 1.57 22.84
C PHE A 24 5.32 1.92 21.37
N PHE A 25 6.30 1.29 20.70
CA PHE A 25 6.58 1.47 19.28
C PHE A 25 6.02 0.35 18.39
N ASP A 26 5.53 -0.76 18.96
CA ASP A 26 4.86 -1.82 18.23
C ASP A 26 3.36 -1.49 18.15
N ASP A 27 3.01 -0.66 17.16
CA ASP A 27 1.61 -0.39 16.80
C ASP A 27 0.96 -1.56 16.02
N GLY A 28 1.67 -2.68 15.90
CA GLY A 28 1.23 -3.86 15.15
C GLY A 28 1.34 -3.72 13.64
N LEU A 29 1.70 -2.54 13.13
CA LEU A 29 1.85 -2.26 11.70
C LEU A 29 3.31 -2.31 11.22
N PHE A 30 4.24 -2.23 12.16
CA PHE A 30 5.67 -2.33 11.90
C PHE A 30 6.30 -3.37 12.83
N ASP A 31 7.39 -3.98 12.41
CA ASP A 31 8.20 -4.84 13.26
C ASP A 31 9.14 -4.01 14.16
N HIS A 32 9.83 -4.68 15.09
CA HIS A 32 10.78 -4.02 16.00
C HIS A 32 11.96 -3.32 15.30
N ALA A 33 12.21 -3.64 14.03
CA ALA A 33 13.24 -3.00 13.21
C ALA A 33 12.67 -1.82 12.40
N GLY A 34 11.36 -1.55 12.50
CA GLY A 34 10.67 -0.49 11.77
C GLY A 34 10.29 -0.88 10.34
N ASN A 35 10.36 -2.17 9.98
CA ASN A 35 9.89 -2.62 8.68
C ASN A 35 8.37 -2.74 8.68
N PRO A 36 7.68 -2.39 7.58
CA PRO A 36 6.24 -2.53 7.49
C PRO A 36 5.81 -3.99 7.59
N ARG A 37 4.70 -4.24 8.28
CA ARG A 37 4.04 -5.55 8.34
C ARG A 37 2.81 -5.54 7.45
N ALA A 38 2.49 -6.68 6.86
CA ALA A 38 1.23 -6.89 6.16
C ALA A 38 0.22 -7.51 7.13
N VAL A 39 -0.94 -6.89 7.29
CA VAL A 39 -2.03 -7.37 8.14
C VAL A 39 -3.31 -7.45 7.31
N LEU A 40 -3.85 -8.66 7.21
CA LEU A 40 -5.12 -8.92 6.53
C LEU A 40 -6.24 -9.03 7.56
N PHE A 41 -7.19 -8.11 7.50
CA PHE A 41 -8.38 -8.16 8.34
C PHE A 41 -9.50 -8.91 7.65
N THR A 42 -10.04 -9.89 8.35
CA THR A 42 -11.14 -10.76 7.91
C THR A 42 -12.27 -10.75 8.96
N GLN A 43 -13.40 -11.34 8.63
CA GLN A 43 -14.49 -11.62 9.57
C GLN A 43 -15.35 -12.79 9.08
N GLU A 44 -16.18 -13.35 9.96
CA GLU A 44 -17.14 -14.37 9.58
C GLU A 44 -18.05 -13.88 8.44
N GLY A 45 -18.35 -14.77 7.51
CA GLY A 45 -19.18 -14.43 6.35
C GLY A 45 -18.47 -13.73 5.19
N CYS A 46 -17.19 -13.38 5.32
CA CYS A 46 -16.42 -12.79 4.23
C CYS A 46 -16.20 -13.73 3.03
N ASN A 47 -16.27 -15.05 3.24
CA ASN A 47 -16.24 -16.09 2.21
C ASN A 47 -15.20 -15.86 1.09
N LYS A 48 -15.66 -15.92 -0.16
CA LYS A 48 -14.80 -15.84 -1.36
C LYS A 48 -13.86 -14.63 -1.43
N PRO A 49 -14.24 -13.39 -1.10
CA PRO A 49 -13.32 -12.25 -1.10
C PRO A 49 -12.11 -12.45 -0.17
N CYS A 50 -12.32 -13.01 1.04
CA CYS A 50 -11.23 -13.29 1.96
C CYS A 50 -10.36 -14.46 1.48
N GLU A 51 -10.95 -15.51 0.91
CA GLU A 51 -10.19 -16.62 0.29
C GLU A 51 -9.32 -16.13 -0.86
N ASP A 52 -9.85 -15.27 -1.73
CA ASP A 52 -9.13 -14.70 -2.84
C ASP A 52 -7.98 -13.78 -2.36
N ALA A 53 -8.19 -13.02 -1.27
CA ALA A 53 -7.15 -12.20 -0.64
C ALA A 53 -6.01 -13.06 -0.09
N ARG A 54 -6.33 -14.09 0.70
CA ARG A 54 -5.34 -15.05 1.23
C ARG A 54 -4.55 -15.72 0.12
N ARG A 55 -5.25 -16.21 -0.91
CA ARG A 55 -4.61 -16.83 -2.07
C ARG A 55 -3.65 -15.89 -2.78
N ASN A 56 -4.03 -14.62 -2.96
CA ASN A 56 -3.19 -13.62 -3.60
C ASN A 56 -1.93 -13.33 -2.79
N LEU A 57 -2.03 -13.16 -1.46
CA LEU A 57 -0.88 -12.94 -0.59
C LEU A 57 0.07 -14.16 -0.60
N ASN A 58 -0.47 -15.38 -0.50
CA ASN A 58 0.31 -16.61 -0.55
C ASN A 58 1.01 -16.81 -1.90
N GLN A 59 0.36 -16.49 -3.02
CA GLN A 59 0.96 -16.57 -4.36
C GLN A 59 2.12 -15.58 -4.57
N ARG A 60 2.21 -14.54 -3.74
CA ARG A 60 3.27 -13.54 -3.75
C ARG A 60 4.39 -13.82 -2.75
N ASP A 61 4.30 -14.94 -2.02
CA ASP A 61 5.20 -15.30 -0.93
C ASP A 61 5.31 -14.20 0.15
N VAL A 62 4.21 -13.46 0.37
CA VAL A 62 4.16 -12.40 1.39
C VAL A 62 3.85 -13.02 2.75
N ILE A 63 4.70 -12.73 3.72
CA ILE A 63 4.43 -13.03 5.12
C ILE A 63 3.43 -11.98 5.63
N TYR A 64 2.29 -12.43 6.12
CA TYR A 64 1.26 -11.56 6.67
C TYR A 64 0.65 -12.14 7.94
N GLU A 65 0.13 -11.26 8.77
CA GLU A 65 -0.73 -11.62 9.90
C GLU A 65 -2.19 -11.56 9.45
N GLU A 66 -3.00 -12.49 9.90
CA GLU A 66 -4.44 -12.43 9.70
C GLU A 66 -5.15 -12.15 11.01
N VAL A 67 -5.97 -11.12 11.03
CA VAL A 67 -6.77 -10.71 12.19
C VAL A 67 -8.25 -10.89 11.88
N ASP A 68 -8.90 -11.78 12.62
CA ASP A 68 -10.35 -11.96 12.58
C ASP A 68 -11.02 -10.90 13.46
N LEU A 69 -11.77 -9.99 12.86
CA LEU A 69 -12.42 -8.87 13.53
C LEU A 69 -13.56 -9.30 14.46
N ASP A 70 -14.05 -10.52 14.37
CA ASP A 70 -15.01 -11.06 15.32
C ASP A 70 -14.34 -11.53 16.61
N GLN A 71 -13.02 -11.78 16.58
CA GLN A 71 -12.22 -12.22 17.71
C GLN A 71 -11.33 -11.12 18.28
N ASP A 72 -10.68 -10.33 17.41
CA ASP A 72 -9.75 -9.27 17.84
C ASP A 72 -9.96 -7.98 17.04
N ARG A 73 -10.16 -6.87 17.77
CA ARG A 73 -10.30 -5.51 17.22
C ARG A 73 -9.26 -4.56 17.75
N THR A 74 -8.22 -5.07 18.40
CA THR A 74 -7.24 -4.24 19.10
C THR A 74 -6.56 -3.26 18.18
N LEU A 75 -6.09 -3.72 17.01
CA LEU A 75 -5.41 -2.90 16.00
C LEU A 75 -6.31 -1.83 15.36
N LEU A 76 -7.64 -1.99 15.42
CA LEU A 76 -8.56 -0.99 14.86
C LEU A 76 -8.51 0.36 15.58
N LYS A 77 -7.99 0.42 16.80
CA LYS A 77 -7.82 1.68 17.56
C LYS A 77 -6.85 2.61 16.83
N ASP A 78 -5.82 2.05 16.22
CA ASP A 78 -4.73 2.80 15.59
C ASP A 78 -4.99 3.04 14.10
N ILE A 79 -5.65 2.12 13.42
CA ILE A 79 -5.90 2.19 11.97
C ILE A 79 -7.29 2.67 11.60
N GLY A 80 -8.22 2.69 12.55
CA GLY A 80 -9.63 3.01 12.33
C GLY A 80 -10.46 1.85 11.76
N LEU A 81 -11.78 1.99 11.78
CA LEU A 81 -12.69 0.97 11.30
C LEU A 81 -12.61 0.83 9.78
N PRO A 82 -12.45 -0.40 9.26
CA PRO A 82 -12.51 -0.65 7.82
C PRO A 82 -13.94 -0.44 7.31
N ARG A 83 -14.05 0.07 6.09
CA ARG A 83 -15.34 0.24 5.42
C ARG A 83 -15.85 -1.06 4.78
N THR A 84 -14.93 -1.95 4.47
CA THR A 84 -15.19 -3.22 3.77
C THR A 84 -14.21 -4.29 4.24
N ILE A 85 -14.60 -5.56 4.11
CA ILE A 85 -13.77 -6.73 4.41
C ILE A 85 -13.72 -7.58 3.12
N PRO A 86 -12.54 -8.15 2.76
CA PRO A 86 -11.27 -8.07 3.45
C PRO A 86 -10.62 -6.68 3.35
N PHE A 87 -9.83 -6.34 4.35
CA PHE A 87 -9.09 -5.09 4.45
C PHE A 87 -7.62 -5.39 4.68
N LEU A 88 -6.76 -4.95 3.77
CA LEU A 88 -5.31 -5.13 3.88
C LEU A 88 -4.65 -3.83 4.35
N VAL A 89 -3.79 -3.94 5.33
CA VAL A 89 -2.91 -2.86 5.79
C VAL A 89 -1.47 -3.30 5.61
N VAL A 90 -0.63 -2.43 5.05
CA VAL A 90 0.81 -2.67 4.89
C VAL A 90 1.53 -1.42 5.39
N GLY A 91 2.12 -1.47 6.58
CA GLY A 91 2.58 -0.27 7.25
C GLY A 91 1.43 0.74 7.39
N TYR A 92 1.58 1.95 6.84
CA TYR A 92 0.51 2.95 6.85
C TYR A 92 -0.44 2.89 5.65
N ASP A 93 -0.13 2.09 4.63
CA ASP A 93 -0.95 1.97 3.43
C ASP A 93 -2.16 1.05 3.67
N LYS A 94 -3.34 1.48 3.20
CA LYS A 94 -4.63 0.82 3.44
C LYS A 94 -5.32 0.48 2.13
N VAL A 95 -5.67 -0.79 1.95
CA VAL A 95 -6.43 -1.26 0.79
C VAL A 95 -7.78 -1.80 1.24
N TYR A 96 -8.82 -1.03 1.00
CA TYR A 96 -10.19 -1.41 1.28
C TYR A 96 -10.71 -2.30 0.15
N GLU A 97 -11.34 -3.39 0.50
CA GLU A 97 -11.80 -4.46 -0.37
C GLU A 97 -10.68 -5.22 -1.09
N TYR A 98 -10.96 -6.46 -1.48
CA TYR A 98 -10.01 -7.24 -2.26
C TYR A 98 -9.89 -6.71 -3.70
N ASN A 99 -8.69 -6.29 -4.04
CA ASN A 99 -8.33 -5.86 -5.38
C ASN A 99 -6.88 -6.31 -5.67
N PRO A 100 -6.68 -7.34 -6.52
CA PRO A 100 -5.36 -7.93 -6.74
C PRO A 100 -4.33 -6.93 -7.30
N GLY A 101 -4.76 -5.98 -8.15
CA GLY A 101 -3.86 -4.94 -8.69
C GLY A 101 -3.42 -3.93 -7.62
N LEU A 102 -4.33 -3.54 -6.72
CA LEU A 102 -3.96 -2.68 -5.58
C LEU A 102 -3.12 -3.42 -4.55
N TYR A 103 -3.41 -4.71 -4.30
CA TYR A 103 -2.58 -5.53 -3.40
C TYR A 103 -1.15 -5.59 -3.92
N GLY A 104 -0.94 -5.93 -5.21
CA GLY A 104 0.39 -5.95 -5.82
C GLY A 104 1.12 -4.62 -5.71
N ALA A 105 0.45 -3.52 -6.04
CA ALA A 105 1.02 -2.17 -5.97
C ALA A 105 1.41 -1.77 -4.55
N THR A 106 0.49 -1.96 -3.58
CA THR A 106 0.73 -1.60 -2.17
C THR A 106 1.84 -2.44 -1.56
N LEU A 107 1.84 -3.74 -1.84
CA LEU A 107 2.90 -4.64 -1.37
C LEU A 107 4.26 -4.26 -1.97
N ALA A 108 4.31 -3.94 -3.26
CA ALA A 108 5.55 -3.52 -3.91
C ALA A 108 6.08 -2.17 -3.40
N ALA A 109 5.19 -1.24 -3.05
CA ALA A 109 5.57 0.04 -2.45
C ALA A 109 6.26 -0.11 -1.08
N ASN A 110 5.99 -1.21 -0.36
CA ASN A 110 6.49 -1.44 0.99
C ASN A 110 7.58 -2.53 1.04
N PHE A 111 7.50 -3.54 0.19
CA PHE A 111 8.42 -4.69 0.22
C PHE A 111 9.32 -4.79 -1.01
N GLY A 112 9.07 -3.99 -2.05
CA GLY A 112 9.84 -4.05 -3.29
C GLY A 112 9.20 -4.92 -4.37
N GLU A 113 9.82 -4.93 -5.56
CA GLU A 113 9.23 -5.52 -6.77
C GLU A 113 9.15 -7.06 -6.75
N HIS A 114 9.84 -7.74 -5.85
CA HIS A 114 9.86 -9.21 -5.79
C HIS A 114 8.48 -9.81 -5.51
N VAL A 115 7.58 -9.06 -4.85
CA VAL A 115 6.20 -9.47 -4.58
C VAL A 115 5.27 -9.33 -5.79
N LEU A 116 5.73 -8.72 -6.88
CA LEU A 116 4.93 -8.53 -8.09
C LEU A 116 4.91 -9.80 -8.96
N THR A 117 3.77 -10.05 -9.58
CA THR A 117 3.70 -11.00 -10.69
C THR A 117 4.51 -10.49 -11.89
N SER A 118 4.90 -11.40 -12.80
CA SER A 118 5.64 -11.02 -14.03
C SER A 118 4.88 -9.98 -14.87
N THR A 119 3.56 -10.08 -14.92
CA THR A 119 2.69 -9.12 -15.62
C THR A 119 2.71 -7.75 -14.95
N GLU A 120 2.55 -7.69 -13.64
CA GLU A 120 2.59 -6.45 -12.87
C GLU A 120 3.97 -5.79 -12.95
N ARG A 121 5.04 -6.56 -12.84
CA ARG A 121 6.41 -6.04 -12.97
C ARG A 121 6.64 -5.37 -14.32
N ARG A 122 6.15 -5.98 -15.41
CA ARG A 122 6.23 -5.37 -16.74
C ARG A 122 5.42 -4.08 -16.85
N ILE A 123 4.27 -3.98 -16.18
CA ILE A 123 3.47 -2.76 -16.16
C ILE A 123 4.17 -1.68 -15.35
N PHE A 124 4.57 -2.02 -14.14
CA PHE A 124 5.16 -1.05 -13.23
C PHE A 124 6.57 -0.60 -13.65
N SER A 125 7.30 -1.35 -14.48
CA SER A 125 8.56 -0.88 -15.04
C SER A 125 8.41 0.43 -15.85
N GLU A 126 7.23 0.69 -16.41
CA GLU A 126 6.94 1.95 -17.11
C GLU A 126 6.66 3.13 -16.15
N HIS A 127 6.47 2.86 -14.85
CA HIS A 127 6.23 3.86 -13.81
C HIS A 127 7.53 4.40 -13.17
N PHE A 128 8.66 3.94 -13.63
CA PHE A 128 9.97 4.38 -13.17
C PHE A 128 10.81 4.87 -14.36
N ASP A 129 11.75 5.74 -14.10
CA ASP A 129 12.73 6.17 -15.09
C ASP A 129 13.94 5.19 -15.16
N GLU A 130 14.93 5.54 -15.96
CA GLU A 130 16.12 4.72 -16.16
C GLU A 130 17.00 4.61 -14.89
N ASN A 131 16.84 5.54 -13.95
CA ASN A 131 17.56 5.54 -12.67
C ASN A 131 16.79 4.79 -11.58
N GLY A 132 15.55 4.37 -11.86
CA GLY A 132 14.64 3.76 -10.89
C GLY A 132 13.84 4.77 -10.08
N ASP A 133 13.84 6.06 -10.45
CA ASP A 133 13.06 7.08 -9.79
C ASP A 133 11.58 7.02 -10.23
N PRO A 134 10.61 7.19 -9.30
CA PRO A 134 9.20 7.08 -9.63
C PRO A 134 8.72 8.23 -10.50
N LYS A 135 8.07 7.90 -11.62
CA LYS A 135 7.36 8.84 -12.49
C LYS A 135 5.91 9.02 -12.04
N ILE A 136 5.35 10.19 -12.33
CA ILE A 136 3.91 10.41 -12.26
C ILE A 136 3.31 9.88 -13.56
N VAL A 137 2.40 8.92 -13.47
CA VAL A 137 1.71 8.30 -14.62
C VAL A 137 0.22 8.50 -14.48
N LEU A 138 -0.37 9.26 -15.40
CA LEU A 138 -1.80 9.55 -15.45
C LEU A 138 -2.49 8.59 -16.43
N TYR A 139 -3.43 7.80 -15.92
CA TYR A 139 -4.36 7.03 -16.73
C TYR A 139 -5.68 7.78 -16.85
N GLY A 140 -6.02 8.18 -18.07
CA GLY A 140 -7.20 8.99 -18.31
C GLY A 140 -7.72 8.84 -19.74
N THR A 141 -8.76 9.62 -20.05
CA THR A 141 -9.35 9.73 -21.39
C THR A 141 -9.41 11.16 -21.86
N THR A 142 -9.63 11.41 -23.15
CA THR A 142 -9.76 12.77 -23.70
C THR A 142 -11.05 13.45 -23.31
N TRP A 143 -12.13 12.71 -23.10
CA TRP A 143 -13.45 13.23 -22.72
C TRP A 143 -13.64 13.41 -21.20
N CYS A 144 -12.69 12.96 -20.39
CA CYS A 144 -12.75 13.07 -18.94
C CYS A 144 -12.38 14.47 -18.48
N GLY A 145 -13.37 15.28 -18.07
CA GLY A 145 -13.15 16.66 -17.62
C GLY A 145 -12.22 16.80 -16.41
N TYR A 146 -12.25 15.84 -15.47
CA TYR A 146 -11.31 15.83 -14.35
C TYR A 146 -9.88 15.48 -14.78
N CYS A 147 -9.72 14.62 -15.81
CA CYS A 147 -8.42 14.33 -16.38
C CYS A 147 -7.82 15.59 -17.04
N THR A 148 -8.64 16.35 -17.77
CA THR A 148 -8.21 17.63 -18.38
C THR A 148 -7.74 18.61 -17.32
N LYS A 149 -8.52 18.81 -16.24
CA LYS A 149 -8.14 19.69 -15.13
C LYS A 149 -6.82 19.27 -14.47
N LEU A 150 -6.60 17.96 -14.32
CA LEU A 150 -5.36 17.46 -13.70
C LEU A 150 -4.16 17.66 -14.63
N ARG A 151 -4.31 17.42 -15.95
CA ARG A 151 -3.29 17.74 -16.96
C ARG A 151 -2.92 19.23 -16.96
N GLU A 152 -3.91 20.10 -16.88
CA GLU A 152 -3.70 21.56 -16.78
C GLU A 152 -2.96 21.93 -15.49
N ALA A 153 -3.34 21.34 -14.35
CA ALA A 153 -2.66 21.56 -13.08
C ALA A 153 -1.18 21.12 -13.12
N PHE A 154 -0.88 19.97 -13.71
CA PHE A 154 0.50 19.52 -13.89
C PHE A 154 1.29 20.49 -14.78
N LYS A 155 0.75 20.85 -15.93
CA LYS A 155 1.40 21.79 -16.87
C LYS A 155 1.62 23.17 -16.26
N SER A 156 0.64 23.70 -15.52
CA SER A 156 0.73 25.03 -14.90
C SER A 156 1.75 25.11 -13.77
N ASN A 157 2.16 23.98 -13.23
CA ASN A 157 3.15 23.89 -12.15
C ASN A 157 4.46 23.20 -12.61
N ASP A 158 4.69 23.10 -13.92
CA ASP A 158 5.88 22.47 -14.51
C ASP A 158 6.16 21.06 -13.96
N VAL A 159 5.10 20.27 -13.71
CA VAL A 159 5.18 18.90 -13.23
C VAL A 159 5.25 17.97 -14.44
N GLU A 160 6.37 17.24 -14.56
CA GLU A 160 6.51 16.20 -15.57
C GLU A 160 5.63 14.98 -15.22
N PHE A 161 4.94 14.44 -16.22
CA PHE A 161 4.10 13.26 -16.09
C PHE A 161 3.97 12.52 -17.42
N VAL A 162 3.75 11.23 -17.33
CA VAL A 162 3.39 10.37 -18.46
C VAL A 162 1.87 10.33 -18.56
N ASP A 163 1.32 10.61 -19.73
CA ASP A 163 -0.12 10.65 -20.00
C ASP A 163 -0.55 9.45 -20.84
N TYR A 164 -1.24 8.50 -20.22
CA TYR A 164 -1.84 7.38 -20.91
C TYR A 164 -3.30 7.66 -21.26
N ASP A 165 -3.58 7.85 -22.55
CA ASP A 165 -4.95 7.75 -23.05
C ASP A 165 -5.36 6.27 -23.08
N VAL A 166 -6.21 5.87 -22.14
CA VAL A 166 -6.61 4.47 -21.95
C VAL A 166 -7.50 3.92 -23.08
N GLU A 167 -7.92 4.79 -23.99
CA GLU A 167 -8.67 4.40 -25.20
C GLU A 167 -7.75 4.20 -26.41
N LYS A 168 -6.47 4.59 -26.30
CA LYS A 168 -5.49 4.53 -27.37
C LYS A 168 -4.12 4.04 -26.87
N PRO A 169 -3.51 3.09 -27.53
CA PRO A 169 -4.10 2.17 -28.51
C PRO A 169 -4.92 1.09 -27.81
N VAL A 170 -5.90 0.54 -28.52
CA VAL A 170 -6.81 -0.55 -28.05
C VAL A 170 -6.01 -1.76 -27.51
N GLU A 171 -4.80 -1.94 -27.97
CA GLU A 171 -3.87 -3.01 -27.58
C GLU A 171 -3.43 -2.95 -26.09
N LYS A 172 -3.59 -1.80 -25.43
CA LYS A 172 -3.25 -1.64 -24.01
C LYS A 172 -4.43 -1.77 -23.04
N LYS A 173 -5.63 -2.18 -23.48
CA LYS A 173 -6.79 -2.37 -22.59
C LYS A 173 -6.53 -3.36 -21.47
N TRP A 174 -5.68 -4.35 -21.70
CA TRP A 174 -5.28 -5.31 -20.67
C TRP A 174 -4.58 -4.65 -19.45
N LEU A 175 -3.94 -3.47 -19.65
CA LEU A 175 -3.37 -2.67 -18.56
C LEU A 175 -4.43 -2.26 -17.53
N LEU A 176 -5.60 -1.81 -18.01
CA LEU A 176 -6.68 -1.38 -17.13
C LEU A 176 -7.22 -2.53 -16.29
N GLU A 177 -7.31 -3.71 -16.90
CA GLU A 177 -7.75 -4.91 -16.19
C GLU A 177 -6.72 -5.35 -15.16
N ALA A 178 -5.43 -5.38 -15.52
CA ALA A 178 -4.35 -5.76 -14.62
C ALA A 178 -4.21 -4.79 -13.43
N LEU A 179 -4.30 -3.48 -13.68
CA LEU A 179 -4.26 -2.44 -12.66
C LEU A 179 -5.61 -2.22 -11.96
N ARG A 180 -6.67 -2.90 -12.43
CA ARG A 180 -8.05 -2.73 -11.92
C ARG A 180 -8.48 -1.27 -11.85
N ILE A 181 -8.19 -0.52 -12.92
CA ILE A 181 -8.62 0.87 -13.06
C ILE A 181 -10.10 0.89 -13.43
N LYS A 182 -10.94 1.40 -12.52
CA LYS A 182 -12.41 1.47 -12.67
C LYS A 182 -12.92 2.89 -12.94
N GLY A 183 -12.05 3.89 -12.85
CA GLY A 183 -12.45 5.31 -13.02
C GLY A 183 -11.27 6.20 -13.36
N TYR A 184 -11.59 7.41 -13.84
CA TYR A 184 -10.62 8.39 -14.31
C TYR A 184 -10.80 9.74 -13.65
N PRO A 185 -9.69 10.50 -13.41
CA PRO A 185 -8.30 10.06 -13.57
C PRO A 185 -7.87 9.05 -12.50
N THR A 186 -6.95 8.15 -12.86
CA THR A 186 -6.17 7.35 -11.92
C THR A 186 -4.70 7.72 -12.12
N VAL A 187 -4.00 8.05 -11.06
CA VAL A 187 -2.58 8.42 -11.10
C VAL A 187 -1.77 7.41 -10.32
N TYR A 188 -0.61 7.06 -10.85
CA TYR A 188 0.41 6.33 -10.11
C TYR A 188 1.65 7.20 -9.96
N ILE A 189 2.32 7.08 -8.83
CA ILE A 189 3.67 7.56 -8.57
C ILE A 189 4.48 6.31 -8.18
N GLY A 190 5.24 5.79 -9.13
CA GLY A 190 5.80 4.44 -9.00
C GLY A 190 4.71 3.41 -8.73
N TYR A 191 4.73 2.77 -7.57
CA TYR A 191 3.70 1.81 -7.14
C TYR A 191 2.49 2.45 -6.46
N ARG A 192 2.61 3.69 -5.98
CA ARG A 192 1.55 4.35 -5.21
C ARG A 192 0.44 4.86 -6.09
N ARG A 193 -0.80 4.51 -5.77
CA ARG A 193 -1.99 4.91 -6.52
C ARG A 193 -2.77 6.03 -5.84
N VAL A 194 -3.09 7.06 -6.61
CA VAL A 194 -4.00 8.14 -6.24
C VAL A 194 -5.20 8.13 -7.18
N ASN A 195 -6.40 8.07 -6.64
CA ASN A 195 -7.64 8.07 -7.43
C ASN A 195 -8.29 9.46 -7.44
N GLY A 196 -8.90 9.80 -8.58
CA GLY A 196 -9.65 11.04 -8.74
C GLY A 196 -8.78 12.27 -8.97
N PHE A 197 -9.46 13.45 -9.02
CA PHE A 197 -8.81 14.72 -9.20
C PHE A 197 -8.35 15.29 -7.85
N ASP A 198 -7.16 14.90 -7.42
CA ASP A 198 -6.53 15.46 -6.22
C ASP A 198 -5.05 15.74 -6.48
N TYR A 199 -4.78 16.93 -7.04
CA TYR A 199 -3.41 17.40 -7.31
C TYR A 199 -2.54 17.41 -6.03
N LYS A 200 -3.11 17.82 -4.88
CA LYS A 200 -2.35 17.88 -3.62
C LYS A 200 -1.98 16.48 -3.13
N ALA A 201 -2.90 15.52 -3.22
CA ALA A 201 -2.61 14.13 -2.87
C ALA A 201 -1.55 13.53 -3.78
N VAL A 202 -1.58 13.83 -5.10
CA VAL A 202 -0.54 13.40 -6.04
C VAL A 202 0.82 13.97 -5.64
N MET A 203 0.89 15.27 -5.33
CA MET A 203 2.15 15.90 -4.94
C MET A 203 2.66 15.45 -3.58
N ALA A 204 1.78 15.08 -2.66
CA ALA A 204 2.15 14.53 -1.35
C ALA A 204 2.64 13.06 -1.43
N ALA A 205 2.27 12.33 -2.49
CA ALA A 205 2.70 10.94 -2.72
C ALA A 205 4.01 10.84 -3.52
N ARG A 206 4.54 11.97 -4.03
CA ARG A 206 5.82 12.09 -4.76
C ARG A 206 6.99 12.13 -3.77
#